data_a1c3cea1696cfa356749a94a01c43322
#
_entry.id   a1c3cea1696cfa356749a94a01c43322
#
_cell.length_a   1.000
_cell.length_b   1.000
_cell.length_c   1.000
_cell.angle_alpha   90.00
_cell.angle_beta   90.00
_cell.angle_gamma   90.00
#
_symmetry.space_group_name_H-M   'P 1'
#
loop_
_entity.id
_entity.type
_entity.pdbx_description
1 polymer ?
#
loop_
_entity_poly.entity_id
_entity_poly.type
_entity_poly.pdbx_seq_one_letter_code
_entity_poly.pdbx_strand_id
1 'polypeptide(L)'
;MSRISKLLLVVSLSFTFYLSPFTLKAQDSAYVRRVIRDLSSPEMFGRGMQNRGDSIAADYVRNELRNNGVKPLPGVSVGARGIGVKDEYFQYFRFPNTTTWPPIVKAGYRSQNVCGYIPGETDSMIVFTAHYEHLGMHDDTIFYGAHDNASGTAAVLDIARMCNQQRGRYTYVFLFFGGEESGLIGSGYFADVPLIKMNKVKLLVNIDLFCGGDEGLMVVNANAKETKPYVDLLEQLNEQRHYAAKIGRRDNARNSDHYYLSQECPAIFIYTLGGPFGGYHSPEDTCEGCGLGNYMNFMTLLKSFLEHL
;
A
#
# COMPACT_ATOMS: atom_id res chain seq x y z
N MET A 1 -10.82 62.05 55.44
CA MET A 1 -11.63 60.93 54.85
C MET A 1 -11.00 60.58 53.53
N SER A 2 -10.19 59.55 53.55
CA SER A 2 -9.39 59.14 52.37
C SER A 2 -10.12 58.00 51.67
N ARG A 3 -10.34 58.11 50.32
CA ARG A 3 -10.85 57.09 49.47
C ARG A 3 -9.68 56.27 48.90
N ILE A 4 -9.59 55.02 49.30
CA ILE A 4 -8.63 54.05 48.75
C ILE A 4 -9.25 53.46 47.49
N SER A 5 -8.69 53.79 46.35
CA SER A 5 -9.03 53.13 45.05
C SER A 5 -8.31 51.80 44.95
N LYS A 6 -9.07 50.70 44.90
CA LYS A 6 -8.55 49.39 44.61
C LYS A 6 -8.31 49.26 43.09
N LEU A 7 -7.04 49.16 42.70
CA LEU A 7 -6.63 48.86 41.33
C LEU A 7 -6.71 47.34 41.15
N LEU A 8 -7.66 46.86 40.34
CA LEU A 8 -7.72 45.47 39.90
C LEU A 8 -6.73 45.27 38.74
N LEU A 9 -5.67 44.53 39.02
CA LEU A 9 -4.72 44.09 37.99
C LEU A 9 -5.29 42.87 37.28
N VAL A 10 -5.83 43.05 36.08
CA VAL A 10 -6.23 41.96 35.20
C VAL A 10 -4.99 41.43 34.48
N VAL A 11 -4.46 40.31 34.95
CA VAL A 11 -3.38 39.58 34.23
C VAL A 11 -4.03 38.76 33.11
N SER A 12 -3.97 39.26 31.91
CA SER A 12 -4.35 38.52 30.69
C SER A 12 -3.22 37.54 30.38
N LEU A 13 -3.44 36.26 30.69
CA LEU A 13 -2.58 35.19 30.19
C LEU A 13 -2.88 34.98 28.68
N SER A 14 -2.07 35.60 27.84
CA SER A 14 -2.05 35.28 26.42
C SER A 14 -1.38 33.93 26.22
N PHE A 15 -2.16 32.87 26.07
CA PHE A 15 -1.68 31.58 25.57
C PHE A 15 -1.34 31.78 24.09
N THR A 16 -0.10 32.09 23.79
CA THR A 16 0.45 31.97 22.45
C THR A 16 0.60 30.47 22.16
N PHE A 17 -0.36 29.91 21.45
CA PHE A 17 -0.17 28.63 20.75
C PHE A 17 0.97 28.87 19.78
N TYR A 18 2.17 28.37 20.09
CA TYR A 18 3.20 28.13 19.11
C TYR A 18 2.70 26.98 18.23
N LEU A 19 1.97 27.31 17.17
CA LEU A 19 1.85 26.47 16.01
C LEU A 19 3.26 26.36 15.43
N SER A 20 4.00 25.34 15.87
CA SER A 20 5.18 24.91 15.15
C SER A 20 4.74 24.67 13.71
N PRO A 21 5.33 25.33 12.73
CA PRO A 21 5.09 24.98 11.33
C PRO A 21 5.78 23.64 11.08
N PHE A 22 5.16 22.55 11.51
CA PHE A 22 5.49 21.25 10.95
C PHE A 22 5.08 21.31 9.48
N THR A 23 5.99 21.73 8.64
CA THR A 23 5.92 21.42 7.22
C THR A 23 6.07 19.92 7.11
N LEU A 24 4.94 19.23 7.25
CA LEU A 24 4.82 17.86 6.73
C LEU A 24 5.31 17.96 5.30
N LYS A 25 6.43 17.30 5.00
CA LYS A 25 6.82 17.12 3.60
C LYS A 25 5.57 16.58 2.91
N ALA A 26 5.03 17.36 2.00
CA ALA A 26 3.89 16.97 1.19
C ALA A 26 4.22 15.60 0.57
N GLN A 27 3.22 14.74 0.45
CA GLN A 27 3.29 13.54 -0.36
C GLN A 27 3.98 13.92 -1.68
N ASP A 28 4.93 13.10 -2.08
CA ASP A 28 5.86 13.48 -3.14
C ASP A 28 5.45 12.77 -4.44
N SER A 29 4.60 13.43 -5.23
CA SER A 29 4.21 12.91 -6.54
C SER A 29 5.41 12.64 -7.46
N ALA A 30 6.53 13.34 -7.28
CA ALA A 30 7.76 13.07 -8.01
C ALA A 30 8.40 11.74 -7.57
N TYR A 31 8.36 11.44 -6.27
CA TYR A 31 8.79 10.13 -5.75
C TYR A 31 7.95 9.00 -6.35
N VAL A 32 6.62 9.12 -6.28
CA VAL A 32 5.70 8.11 -6.80
C VAL A 32 5.90 7.91 -8.31
N ARG A 33 5.99 9.00 -9.07
CA ARG A 33 6.26 8.92 -10.51
C ARG A 33 7.59 8.24 -10.82
N ARG A 34 8.63 8.50 -10.02
CA ARG A 34 9.91 7.79 -10.14
C ARG A 34 9.74 6.30 -9.91
N VAL A 35 9.07 5.89 -8.83
CA VAL A 35 8.86 4.48 -8.49
C VAL A 35 8.06 3.77 -9.58
N ILE A 36 6.97 4.38 -10.08
CA ILE A 36 6.18 3.82 -11.19
C ILE A 36 7.06 3.64 -12.43
N ARG A 37 7.79 4.68 -12.84
CA ARG A 37 8.68 4.61 -14.00
C ARG A 37 9.73 3.53 -13.85
N ASP A 38 10.37 3.44 -12.68
CA ASP A 38 11.43 2.47 -12.43
C ASP A 38 10.87 1.03 -12.47
N LEU A 39 9.73 0.77 -11.80
CA LEU A 39 9.08 -0.54 -11.80
C LEU A 39 8.48 -0.95 -13.15
N SER A 40 8.03 0.01 -13.97
CA SER A 40 7.51 -0.25 -15.32
C SER A 40 8.56 -0.04 -16.41
N SER A 41 9.84 -0.03 -16.07
CA SER A 41 10.93 0.09 -17.03
C SER A 41 11.22 -1.25 -17.74
N PRO A 42 11.85 -1.23 -18.94
CA PRO A 42 12.25 -2.45 -19.64
C PRO A 42 13.17 -3.36 -18.83
N GLU A 43 14.01 -2.80 -17.96
CA GLU A 43 14.97 -3.49 -17.11
C GLU A 43 14.29 -4.38 -16.04
N MET A 44 13.03 -4.13 -15.76
CA MET A 44 12.21 -4.94 -14.85
C MET A 44 11.58 -6.16 -15.55
N PHE A 45 11.73 -6.30 -16.86
CA PHE A 45 11.20 -7.44 -17.63
C PHE A 45 9.69 -7.70 -17.35
N GLY A 46 8.90 -6.62 -17.22
CA GLY A 46 7.50 -6.70 -16.84
C GLY A 46 7.27 -7.34 -15.46
N ARG A 47 8.25 -7.37 -14.59
CA ARG A 47 8.21 -7.93 -13.22
C ARG A 47 7.71 -9.37 -13.12
N GLY A 48 7.75 -10.11 -14.23
CA GLY A 48 7.34 -11.51 -14.28
C GLY A 48 8.44 -12.47 -13.82
N MET A 49 8.04 -13.74 -13.58
CA MET A 49 8.92 -14.78 -13.06
C MET A 49 9.89 -15.33 -14.12
N GLN A 50 9.56 -15.26 -15.42
CA GLN A 50 10.33 -15.89 -16.48
C GLN A 50 11.77 -15.36 -16.55
N ASN A 51 11.97 -14.05 -16.49
CA ASN A 51 13.28 -13.41 -16.61
C ASN A 51 13.78 -12.88 -15.25
N ARG A 52 13.28 -13.45 -14.14
CA ARG A 52 13.57 -13.00 -12.78
C ARG A 52 13.13 -11.56 -12.49
N GLY A 53 12.23 -11.02 -13.30
CA GLY A 53 11.69 -9.68 -13.12
C GLY A 53 11.03 -9.51 -11.75
N ASP A 54 10.34 -10.55 -11.26
CA ASP A 54 9.79 -10.60 -9.91
C ASP A 54 10.86 -10.41 -8.83
N SER A 55 12.01 -11.06 -8.98
CA SER A 55 13.12 -10.96 -8.01
C SER A 55 13.80 -9.59 -8.09
N ILE A 56 13.97 -9.03 -9.29
CA ILE A 56 14.53 -7.69 -9.49
C ILE A 56 13.61 -6.63 -8.86
N ALA A 57 12.32 -6.74 -9.10
CA ALA A 57 11.32 -5.83 -8.51
C ALA A 57 11.24 -5.97 -6.97
N ALA A 58 11.31 -7.21 -6.44
CA ALA A 58 11.38 -7.43 -4.99
C ALA A 58 12.60 -6.77 -4.35
N ASP A 59 13.77 -6.88 -4.99
CA ASP A 59 15.00 -6.21 -4.55
C ASP A 59 14.86 -4.68 -4.57
N TYR A 60 14.20 -4.14 -5.58
CA TYR A 60 13.89 -2.72 -5.67
C TYR A 60 12.98 -2.27 -4.51
N VAL A 61 11.86 -2.94 -4.29
CA VAL A 61 10.91 -2.64 -3.21
C VAL A 61 11.58 -2.74 -1.84
N ARG A 62 12.36 -3.80 -1.59
CA ARG A 62 13.14 -3.95 -0.36
C ARG A 62 14.09 -2.76 -0.15
N ASN A 63 14.80 -2.32 -1.19
CA ASN A 63 15.72 -1.20 -1.10
C ASN A 63 15.00 0.11 -0.81
N GLU A 64 13.83 0.36 -1.42
CA GLU A 64 12.99 1.51 -1.12
C GLU A 64 12.49 1.48 0.34
N LEU A 65 12.05 0.32 0.86
CA LEU A 65 11.69 0.19 2.27
C LEU A 65 12.86 0.52 3.20
N ARG A 66 14.04 -0.04 2.91
CA ARG A 66 15.26 0.20 3.70
C ARG A 66 15.67 1.67 3.67
N ASN A 67 15.67 2.30 2.50
CA ASN A 67 16.01 3.71 2.31
C ASN A 67 15.01 4.64 3.02
N ASN A 68 13.77 4.21 3.16
CA ASN A 68 12.72 4.91 3.88
C ASN A 68 12.69 4.59 5.39
N GLY A 69 13.69 3.85 5.92
CA GLY A 69 13.81 3.56 7.36
C GLY A 69 12.80 2.54 7.89
N VAL A 70 12.10 1.84 7.02
CA VAL A 70 11.20 0.73 7.39
C VAL A 70 12.04 -0.48 7.79
N LYS A 71 11.71 -1.14 8.88
CA LYS A 71 12.43 -2.32 9.38
C LYS A 71 11.87 -3.60 8.76
N PRO A 72 12.68 -4.67 8.59
CA PRO A 72 12.18 -5.98 8.20
C PRO A 72 11.28 -6.56 9.30
N LEU A 73 10.21 -7.27 8.92
CA LEU A 73 9.34 -7.94 9.89
C LEU A 73 10.12 -9.00 10.67
N PRO A 74 9.95 -9.07 12.01
CA PRO A 74 10.55 -10.15 12.80
C PRO A 74 10.04 -11.52 12.32
N GLY A 75 10.95 -12.47 12.13
CA GLY A 75 10.60 -13.85 11.75
C GLY A 75 10.58 -14.17 10.26
N VAL A 76 10.78 -13.18 9.37
CA VAL A 76 10.89 -13.39 7.92
C VAL A 76 11.97 -14.44 7.58
N SER A 77 13.07 -14.48 8.31
CA SER A 77 14.17 -15.42 8.10
C SER A 77 13.87 -16.88 8.49
N VAL A 78 12.71 -17.18 9.04
CA VAL A 78 12.35 -18.50 9.58
C VAL A 78 11.62 -19.39 8.56
N GLY A 79 11.01 -18.80 7.51
CA GLY A 79 10.19 -19.54 6.52
C GLY A 79 10.97 -20.37 5.51
N ALA A 80 12.27 -20.18 5.36
CA ALA A 80 13.10 -20.92 4.40
C ALA A 80 13.81 -22.10 5.06
N ARG A 81 13.08 -23.16 5.41
CA ARG A 81 13.74 -24.44 5.76
C ARG A 81 14.56 -24.91 4.56
N GLY A 82 15.85 -24.65 4.58
CA GLY A 82 16.84 -25.32 3.75
C GLY A 82 17.53 -24.54 2.64
N ILE A 83 17.39 -23.21 2.53
CA ILE A 83 18.14 -22.44 1.52
C ILE A 83 18.75 -21.20 2.20
N GLY A 84 20.08 -21.16 2.27
CA GLY A 84 20.87 -20.18 3.01
C GLY A 84 20.91 -18.77 2.43
N VAL A 85 19.77 -18.18 2.06
CA VAL A 85 19.67 -16.78 1.66
C VAL A 85 18.92 -16.02 2.76
N LYS A 86 19.66 -15.27 3.54
CA LYS A 86 19.14 -14.40 4.60
C LYS A 86 18.86 -13.01 4.02
N ASP A 87 17.72 -12.79 3.38
CA ASP A 87 17.20 -11.46 3.27
C ASP A 87 16.10 -11.29 4.32
N GLU A 88 16.26 -10.33 5.20
CA GLU A 88 15.41 -10.09 6.37
C GLU A 88 14.03 -9.53 5.99
N TYR A 89 13.84 -9.11 4.73
CA TYR A 89 12.56 -8.59 4.23
C TYR A 89 11.74 -9.63 3.47
N PHE A 90 12.30 -10.78 3.07
CA PHE A 90 11.66 -11.71 2.14
C PHE A 90 11.02 -12.90 2.84
N GLN A 91 9.70 -13.04 2.69
CA GLN A 91 8.97 -14.28 2.95
C GLN A 91 8.92 -15.10 1.66
N TYR A 92 9.72 -16.15 1.58
CA TYR A 92 9.78 -17.03 0.39
C TYR A 92 8.61 -18.02 0.38
N PHE A 93 8.05 -18.23 -0.81
CA PHE A 93 7.05 -19.25 -1.08
C PHE A 93 7.36 -20.00 -2.38
N ARG A 94 6.59 -21.06 -2.65
CA ARG A 94 6.67 -21.80 -3.92
C ARG A 94 5.30 -21.87 -4.57
N PHE A 95 5.31 -21.79 -5.91
CA PHE A 95 4.11 -22.00 -6.69
C PHE A 95 3.68 -23.47 -6.58
N PRO A 96 2.45 -23.76 -6.16
CA PRO A 96 1.99 -25.13 -5.94
C PRO A 96 1.78 -25.86 -7.27
N ASN A 97 1.36 -25.15 -8.31
CA ASN A 97 1.01 -25.69 -9.61
C ASN A 97 1.68 -24.89 -10.73
N THR A 98 1.78 -25.47 -11.92
CA THR A 98 2.11 -24.74 -13.14
C THR A 98 0.90 -23.90 -13.56
N THR A 99 1.12 -22.61 -13.82
CA THR A 99 0.10 -21.72 -14.38
C THR A 99 0.06 -21.87 -15.90
N THR A 100 -1.12 -21.76 -16.51
CA THR A 100 -1.32 -21.87 -17.97
C THR A 100 -1.71 -20.56 -18.62
N TRP A 101 -1.93 -19.52 -17.80
CA TRP A 101 -2.20 -18.14 -18.20
C TRP A 101 -1.00 -17.27 -17.77
N PRO A 102 -0.64 -16.23 -18.52
CA PRO A 102 0.43 -15.29 -18.07
C PRO A 102 0.17 -14.70 -16.69
N PRO A 103 1.22 -14.62 -15.86
CA PRO A 103 2.56 -15.16 -16.11
C PRO A 103 2.60 -16.68 -16.06
N ILE A 104 3.23 -17.31 -17.06
CA ILE A 104 3.40 -18.76 -17.09
C ILE A 104 4.52 -19.15 -16.12
N VAL A 105 4.17 -19.81 -15.04
CA VAL A 105 5.09 -20.20 -13.96
C VAL A 105 5.06 -21.71 -13.77
N LYS A 106 6.23 -22.33 -13.68
CA LYS A 106 6.34 -23.77 -13.40
C LYS A 106 6.08 -24.08 -11.93
N ALA A 107 5.42 -25.19 -11.66
CA ALA A 107 5.28 -25.72 -10.31
C ALA A 107 6.65 -25.80 -9.61
N GLY A 108 6.70 -25.40 -8.33
CA GLY A 108 7.92 -25.36 -7.54
C GLY A 108 8.78 -24.12 -7.74
N TYR A 109 8.46 -23.21 -8.67
CA TYR A 109 9.14 -21.92 -8.79
C TYR A 109 9.09 -21.21 -7.44
N ARG A 110 10.23 -20.62 -7.04
CA ARG A 110 10.35 -19.87 -5.79
C ARG A 110 10.24 -18.39 -6.06
N SER A 111 9.26 -17.75 -5.44
CA SER A 111 9.11 -16.31 -5.38
C SER A 111 9.11 -15.84 -3.92
N GLN A 112 8.85 -14.58 -3.69
CA GLN A 112 8.89 -13.96 -2.37
C GLN A 112 7.84 -12.86 -2.20
N ASN A 113 7.35 -12.70 -0.97
CA ASN A 113 6.70 -11.47 -0.52
C ASN A 113 7.75 -10.57 0.13
N VAL A 114 7.62 -9.25 0.00
CA VAL A 114 8.49 -8.27 0.66
C VAL A 114 7.74 -7.68 1.85
N CYS A 115 8.31 -7.79 3.06
CA CYS A 115 7.61 -7.51 4.29
C CYS A 115 8.41 -6.56 5.19
N GLY A 116 7.81 -5.43 5.58
CA GLY A 116 8.44 -4.48 6.47
C GLY A 116 7.47 -3.87 7.48
N TYR A 117 7.99 -3.20 8.51
CA TYR A 117 7.16 -2.54 9.50
C TYR A 117 7.82 -1.30 10.11
N ILE A 118 6.97 -0.43 10.65
CA ILE A 118 7.33 0.71 11.47
C ILE A 118 6.64 0.49 12.83
N PRO A 119 7.41 0.36 13.92
CA PRO A 119 6.82 0.15 15.25
C PRO A 119 6.07 1.38 15.72
N GLY A 120 4.84 1.20 16.17
CA GLY A 120 4.03 2.19 16.86
C GLY A 120 4.17 2.11 18.38
N GLU A 121 3.30 2.86 19.08
CA GLU A 121 3.21 2.83 20.54
C GLU A 121 2.51 1.56 21.04
N THR A 122 1.71 0.93 20.20
CA THR A 122 0.95 -0.29 20.51
C THR A 122 1.25 -1.42 19.53
N ASP A 123 0.87 -2.64 19.90
CA ASP A 123 0.94 -3.83 19.04
C ASP A 123 -0.27 -3.98 18.09
N SER A 124 -1.24 -3.05 18.16
CA SER A 124 -2.33 -2.98 17.21
C SER A 124 -1.82 -2.45 15.87
N MET A 125 -2.21 -3.10 14.78
CA MET A 125 -1.58 -2.87 13.47
C MET A 125 -2.56 -2.29 12.45
N ILE A 126 -2.04 -1.39 11.62
CA ILE A 126 -2.61 -1.03 10.32
C ILE A 126 -1.68 -1.61 9.26
N VAL A 127 -2.24 -2.36 8.33
CA VAL A 127 -1.49 -3.07 7.29
C VAL A 127 -1.79 -2.45 5.93
N PHE A 128 -0.75 -2.12 5.16
CA PHE A 128 -0.88 -1.68 3.77
C PHE A 128 -0.28 -2.73 2.86
N THR A 129 -1.00 -3.05 1.77
CA THR A 129 -0.56 -4.07 0.82
C THR A 129 -0.70 -3.62 -0.63
N ALA A 130 0.16 -4.15 -1.48
CA ALA A 130 0.07 -4.09 -2.93
C ALA A 130 0.82 -5.29 -3.51
N HIS A 131 0.50 -5.76 -4.72
CA HIS A 131 1.40 -6.67 -5.43
C HIS A 131 2.41 -5.88 -6.25
N TYR A 132 3.65 -6.40 -6.32
CA TYR A 132 4.74 -5.73 -7.00
C TYR A 132 5.11 -6.41 -8.33
N GLU A 133 4.66 -7.64 -8.55
CA GLU A 133 4.88 -8.39 -9.79
C GLU A 133 3.81 -8.07 -10.83
N HIS A 134 4.04 -8.50 -12.08
CA HIS A 134 3.08 -8.39 -13.17
C HIS A 134 3.31 -9.51 -14.20
N LEU A 135 2.67 -9.43 -15.37
CA LEU A 135 2.61 -10.50 -16.36
C LEU A 135 3.97 -10.90 -16.98
N GLY A 136 4.97 -10.03 -16.88
CA GLY A 136 6.31 -10.31 -17.39
C GLY A 136 6.47 -10.04 -18.88
N MET A 137 7.17 -10.95 -19.56
CA MET A 137 7.39 -10.91 -21.01
C MET A 137 6.75 -12.10 -21.67
N HIS A 138 6.16 -11.86 -22.84
CA HIS A 138 5.71 -12.88 -23.77
C HIS A 138 6.45 -12.70 -25.07
N ASP A 139 7.25 -13.69 -25.44
CA ASP A 139 8.23 -13.57 -26.51
C ASP A 139 9.09 -12.29 -26.29
N ASP A 140 9.13 -11.37 -27.23
CA ASP A 140 9.85 -10.11 -27.14
C ASP A 140 8.98 -8.94 -26.62
N THR A 141 7.73 -9.19 -26.24
CA THR A 141 6.79 -8.17 -25.78
C THR A 141 6.80 -8.08 -24.25
N ILE A 142 7.07 -6.87 -23.73
CA ILE A 142 7.05 -6.58 -22.30
C ILE A 142 5.67 -6.06 -21.90
N PHE A 143 5.11 -6.61 -20.83
CA PHE A 143 3.93 -6.09 -20.15
C PHE A 143 4.40 -5.23 -18.98
N TYR A 144 4.40 -3.92 -19.17
CA TYR A 144 5.04 -2.98 -18.25
C TYR A 144 4.34 -2.84 -16.91
N GLY A 145 2.99 -2.90 -16.88
CA GLY A 145 2.19 -2.88 -15.66
C GLY A 145 2.40 -1.62 -14.82
N ALA A 146 2.32 -0.45 -15.43
CA ALA A 146 2.49 0.81 -14.71
C ALA A 146 1.29 1.08 -13.79
N HIS A 147 0.08 0.93 -14.33
CA HIS A 147 -1.16 0.99 -13.57
C HIS A 147 -1.31 -0.27 -12.71
N ASP A 148 -1.04 -1.44 -13.29
CA ASP A 148 -1.16 -2.75 -12.68
C ASP A 148 0.22 -3.39 -12.41
N ASN A 149 0.80 -3.38 -11.24
CA ASN A 149 0.42 -2.58 -10.09
C ASN A 149 1.67 -1.84 -9.55
N ALA A 150 2.47 -1.27 -10.47
CA ALA A 150 3.54 -0.37 -10.04
C ALA A 150 2.96 0.85 -9.31
N SER A 151 1.74 1.29 -9.67
CA SER A 151 1.07 2.42 -9.06
C SER A 151 0.69 2.18 -7.60
N GLY A 152 0.05 1.06 -7.29
CA GLY A 152 -0.28 0.68 -5.92
C GLY A 152 0.97 0.40 -5.08
N THR A 153 1.98 -0.26 -5.67
CA THR A 153 3.29 -0.46 -5.03
C THR A 153 3.93 0.89 -4.67
N ALA A 154 3.93 1.86 -5.59
CA ALA A 154 4.44 3.20 -5.34
C ALA A 154 3.66 3.94 -4.26
N ALA A 155 2.32 3.81 -4.25
CA ALA A 155 1.47 4.40 -3.23
C ALA A 155 1.77 3.84 -1.82
N VAL A 156 1.90 2.52 -1.69
CA VAL A 156 2.24 1.87 -0.40
C VAL A 156 3.64 2.26 0.07
N LEU A 157 4.62 2.42 -0.83
CA LEU A 157 5.95 2.92 -0.48
C LEU A 157 5.92 4.39 -0.03
N ASP A 158 5.07 5.24 -0.64
CA ASP A 158 4.92 6.64 -0.21
C ASP A 158 4.19 6.74 1.15
N ILE A 159 3.20 5.87 1.40
CA ILE A 159 2.58 5.72 2.72
C ILE A 159 3.64 5.33 3.77
N ALA A 160 4.54 4.42 3.44
CA ALA A 160 5.62 4.02 4.33
C ALA A 160 6.54 5.20 4.69
N ARG A 161 6.87 6.05 3.72
CA ARG A 161 7.61 7.30 3.95
C ARG A 161 6.86 8.25 4.88
N MET A 162 5.57 8.43 4.64
CA MET A 162 4.70 9.27 5.45
C MET A 162 4.65 8.77 6.90
N CYS A 163 4.38 7.48 7.10
CA CYS A 163 4.25 6.87 8.42
C CYS A 163 5.57 6.88 9.22
N ASN A 164 6.74 6.80 8.54
CA ASN A 164 8.03 6.84 9.23
C ASN A 164 8.41 8.23 9.75
N GLN A 165 7.79 9.28 9.24
CA GLN A 165 8.03 10.65 9.71
C GLN A 165 7.31 10.98 11.03
N GLN A 166 6.28 10.21 11.38
CA GLN A 166 5.50 10.40 12.60
C GLN A 166 5.25 9.05 13.27
N ARG A 167 5.85 8.84 14.45
CA ARG A 167 5.48 7.70 15.28
C ARG A 167 4.02 7.85 15.67
N GLY A 168 3.20 6.90 15.21
CA GLY A 168 1.77 6.87 15.50
C GLY A 168 1.45 5.87 16.61
N ARG A 169 0.18 5.88 17.01
CA ARG A 169 -0.38 4.91 17.95
C ARG A 169 -0.22 3.47 17.50
N TYR A 170 -0.43 3.22 16.19
CA TYR A 170 -0.43 1.89 15.59
C TYR A 170 0.94 1.51 15.04
N THR A 171 1.24 0.22 15.11
CA THR A 171 2.32 -0.36 14.30
C THR A 171 1.85 -0.44 12.85
N TYR A 172 2.62 0.14 11.91
CA TYR A 172 2.34 0.06 10.49
C TYR A 172 3.11 -1.10 9.88
N VAL A 173 2.41 -1.94 9.10
CA VAL A 173 2.99 -3.09 8.40
C VAL A 173 2.79 -2.88 6.90
N PHE A 174 3.82 -3.18 6.12
CA PHE A 174 3.84 -3.04 4.66
C PHE A 174 4.16 -4.38 4.05
N LEU A 175 3.24 -4.90 3.24
CA LEU A 175 3.35 -6.20 2.59
C LEU A 175 3.22 -6.01 1.08
N PHE A 176 4.23 -6.45 0.36
CA PHE A 176 4.21 -6.43 -1.10
C PHE A 176 4.24 -7.87 -1.58
N PHE A 177 3.18 -8.25 -2.26
CA PHE A 177 2.97 -9.64 -2.65
C PHE A 177 3.52 -9.95 -4.04
N GLY A 178 4.05 -11.16 -4.19
CA GLY A 178 4.37 -11.74 -5.48
C GLY A 178 3.32 -12.78 -5.88
N GLY A 179 3.12 -13.00 -7.18
CA GLY A 179 2.23 -14.03 -7.70
C GLY A 179 0.74 -13.73 -7.53
N GLU A 180 0.36 -12.47 -7.51
CA GLU A 180 -1.03 -12.02 -7.54
C GLU A 180 -1.68 -12.45 -8.84
N GLU A 181 -1.07 -12.09 -9.97
CA GLU A 181 -1.51 -12.37 -11.34
C GLU A 181 -1.62 -13.87 -11.65
N SER A 182 -0.94 -14.67 -10.88
CA SER A 182 -0.99 -16.14 -10.95
C SER A 182 -2.05 -16.75 -10.05
N GLY A 183 -2.95 -15.95 -9.48
CA GLY A 183 -4.08 -16.37 -8.65
C GLY A 183 -3.89 -16.14 -7.15
N LEU A 184 -3.31 -15.01 -6.78
CA LEU A 184 -3.14 -14.54 -5.39
C LEU A 184 -2.22 -15.47 -4.56
N ILE A 185 -1.14 -16.00 -5.19
CA ILE A 185 -0.32 -17.05 -4.55
C ILE A 185 0.41 -16.51 -3.33
N GLY A 186 1.01 -15.32 -3.42
CA GLY A 186 1.78 -14.74 -2.32
C GLY A 186 0.94 -14.32 -1.13
N SER A 187 -0.19 -13.67 -1.36
CA SER A 187 -1.13 -13.28 -0.30
C SER A 187 -1.82 -14.49 0.33
N GLY A 188 -2.17 -15.51 -0.47
CA GLY A 188 -2.67 -16.79 0.03
C GLY A 188 -1.65 -17.48 0.92
N TYR A 189 -0.37 -17.52 0.51
CA TYR A 189 0.69 -18.09 1.34
C TYR A 189 0.89 -17.30 2.64
N PHE A 190 0.80 -15.95 2.58
CA PHE A 190 0.89 -15.13 3.79
C PHE A 190 -0.28 -15.38 4.74
N ALA A 191 -1.49 -15.60 4.22
CA ALA A 191 -2.65 -15.95 5.05
C ALA A 191 -2.46 -17.31 5.75
N ASP A 192 -1.91 -18.30 5.05
CA ASP A 192 -1.63 -19.64 5.60
C ASP A 192 -0.45 -19.63 6.60
N VAL A 193 0.55 -18.78 6.38
CA VAL A 193 1.79 -18.69 7.19
C VAL A 193 2.07 -17.23 7.54
N PRO A 194 1.23 -16.60 8.37
CA PRO A 194 1.36 -15.18 8.66
C PRO A 194 2.59 -14.87 9.52
N LEU A 195 3.28 -13.80 9.20
CA LEU A 195 4.43 -13.28 9.95
C LEU A 195 4.02 -12.32 11.07
N ILE A 196 2.73 -12.02 11.16
CA ILE A 196 2.14 -11.13 12.17
C ILE A 196 0.95 -11.82 12.86
N LYS A 197 0.53 -11.29 13.99
CA LYS A 197 -0.68 -11.75 14.66
C LYS A 197 -1.90 -11.10 13.99
N MET A 198 -2.62 -11.85 13.16
CA MET A 198 -3.76 -11.34 12.38
C MET A 198 -4.86 -10.75 13.27
N ASN A 199 -5.09 -11.28 14.47
CA ASN A 199 -6.03 -10.74 15.43
C ASN A 199 -5.63 -9.39 16.07
N LYS A 200 -4.43 -8.87 15.76
CA LYS A 200 -3.96 -7.54 16.13
C LYS A 200 -4.10 -6.53 14.97
N VAL A 201 -4.48 -6.98 13.79
CA VAL A 201 -4.74 -6.13 12.65
C VAL A 201 -6.08 -5.42 12.84
N LYS A 202 -6.03 -4.12 13.01
CA LYS A 202 -7.22 -3.26 13.12
C LYS A 202 -7.86 -3.05 11.75
N LEU A 203 -7.03 -2.81 10.73
CA LEU A 203 -7.44 -2.67 9.35
C LEU A 203 -6.29 -3.02 8.42
N LEU A 204 -6.59 -3.74 7.35
CA LEU A 204 -5.74 -3.93 6.19
C LEU A 204 -6.30 -3.15 5.00
N VAL A 205 -5.45 -2.38 4.34
CA VAL A 205 -5.77 -1.61 3.13
C VAL A 205 -4.90 -2.11 1.99
N ASN A 206 -5.50 -2.83 1.06
CA ASN A 206 -4.87 -3.22 -0.19
C ASN A 206 -5.03 -2.11 -1.22
N ILE A 207 -3.96 -1.76 -1.94
CA ILE A 207 -3.97 -0.73 -2.98
C ILE A 207 -3.53 -1.36 -4.28
N ASP A 208 -4.40 -1.26 -5.28
CA ASP A 208 -4.17 -1.83 -6.58
C ASP A 208 -4.84 -0.94 -7.64
N LEU A 209 -4.24 -0.83 -8.84
CA LEU A 209 -4.76 0.01 -9.93
C LEU A 209 -4.96 1.48 -9.50
N PHE A 210 -3.86 2.18 -9.17
CA PHE A 210 -3.93 3.49 -8.49
C PHE A 210 -3.48 4.68 -9.34
N CYS A 211 -3.66 4.60 -10.69
CA CYS A 211 -3.50 5.74 -11.62
C CYS A 211 -4.87 6.35 -12.00
N GLY A 212 -4.89 7.60 -12.42
CA GLY A 212 -6.13 8.30 -12.84
C GLY A 212 -6.98 8.75 -11.66
N GLY A 213 -8.22 8.28 -11.60
CA GLY A 213 -9.13 8.56 -10.50
C GLY A 213 -10.06 9.75 -10.73
N ASP A 214 -10.28 10.17 -11.98
CA ASP A 214 -11.14 11.31 -12.30
C ASP A 214 -12.61 11.06 -11.90
N GLU A 215 -13.02 9.81 -11.86
CA GLU A 215 -14.35 9.40 -11.38
C GLU A 215 -14.37 9.01 -9.88
N GLY A 216 -13.23 9.08 -9.18
CA GLY A 216 -13.12 8.81 -7.75
C GLY A 216 -12.45 7.48 -7.39
N LEU A 217 -12.87 6.89 -6.28
CA LEU A 217 -12.34 5.65 -5.73
C LEU A 217 -13.43 4.57 -5.64
N MET A 218 -13.01 3.31 -5.74
CA MET A 218 -13.83 2.16 -5.39
C MET A 218 -13.22 1.43 -4.19
N VAL A 219 -14.07 1.03 -3.26
CA VAL A 219 -13.68 0.21 -2.11
C VAL A 219 -14.39 -1.13 -2.19
N VAL A 220 -13.62 -2.21 -2.27
CA VAL A 220 -14.09 -3.61 -2.25
C VAL A 220 -14.06 -4.12 -0.81
N ASN A 221 -14.96 -5.03 -0.47
CA ASN A 221 -15.28 -5.49 0.88
C ASN A 221 -15.77 -4.35 1.79
N ALA A 222 -16.47 -3.39 1.19
CA ALA A 222 -16.90 -2.16 1.86
C ALA A 222 -18.12 -2.34 2.78
N ASN A 223 -18.92 -3.40 2.55
CA ASN A 223 -20.20 -3.60 3.22
C ASN A 223 -20.17 -4.65 4.33
N ALA A 224 -19.04 -5.35 4.50
CA ALA A 224 -18.89 -6.31 5.59
C ALA A 224 -18.97 -5.60 6.95
N LYS A 225 -19.50 -6.29 7.96
CA LYS A 225 -19.71 -5.72 9.30
C LYS A 225 -18.42 -5.12 9.88
N GLU A 226 -17.30 -5.79 9.65
CA GLU A 226 -15.99 -5.45 10.17
C GLU A 226 -15.33 -4.28 9.45
N THR A 227 -15.66 -4.05 8.18
CA THR A 227 -15.03 -3.02 7.33
C THR A 227 -15.91 -1.78 7.14
N LYS A 228 -17.25 -1.95 7.20
CA LYS A 228 -18.21 -0.87 6.99
C LYS A 228 -17.89 0.41 7.79
N PRO A 229 -17.57 0.36 9.10
CA PRO A 229 -17.30 1.58 9.86
C PRO A 229 -16.11 2.39 9.32
N TYR A 230 -15.11 1.72 8.75
CA TYR A 230 -13.95 2.36 8.14
C TYR A 230 -14.30 3.03 6.82
N VAL A 231 -15.16 2.38 6.03
CA VAL A 231 -15.59 2.96 4.75
C VAL A 231 -16.58 4.12 4.99
N ASP A 232 -17.45 4.02 5.99
CA ASP A 232 -18.30 5.13 6.42
C ASP A 232 -17.46 6.36 6.82
N LEU A 233 -16.35 6.15 7.54
CA LEU A 233 -15.41 7.22 7.90
C LEU A 233 -14.72 7.83 6.66
N LEU A 234 -14.28 7.00 5.69
CA LEU A 234 -13.69 7.50 4.45
C LEU A 234 -14.68 8.39 3.67
N GLU A 235 -15.93 7.96 3.55
CA GLU A 235 -16.98 8.75 2.88
C GLU A 235 -17.27 10.05 3.62
N GLN A 236 -17.42 10.01 4.94
CA GLN A 236 -17.62 11.20 5.77
C GLN A 236 -16.50 12.23 5.59
N LEU A 237 -15.24 11.79 5.58
CA LEU A 237 -14.09 12.65 5.36
C LEU A 237 -14.08 13.22 3.94
N ASN A 238 -14.47 12.41 2.95
CA ASN A 238 -14.57 12.86 1.56
C ASN A 238 -15.70 13.88 1.38
N GLU A 239 -16.86 13.70 2.00
CA GLU A 239 -17.98 14.66 1.97
C GLU A 239 -17.57 16.04 2.51
N GLN A 240 -16.72 16.07 3.51
CA GLN A 240 -16.24 17.32 4.12
C GLN A 240 -15.27 18.11 3.24
N ARG A 241 -14.48 17.43 2.42
CA ARG A 241 -13.32 18.04 1.73
C ARG A 241 -13.26 17.78 0.24
N HIS A 242 -14.10 16.88 -0.31
CA HIS A 242 -14.17 16.53 -1.74
C HIS A 242 -12.83 16.12 -2.35
N TYR A 243 -12.09 15.25 -1.67
CA TYR A 243 -10.82 14.73 -2.14
C TYR A 243 -10.97 13.81 -3.37
N ALA A 244 -12.07 13.08 -3.44
CA ALA A 244 -12.45 12.22 -4.56
C ALA A 244 -13.83 12.63 -5.08
N ALA A 245 -14.07 12.46 -6.38
CA ALA A 245 -15.37 12.75 -7.00
C ALA A 245 -16.48 11.90 -6.37
N LYS A 246 -16.17 10.63 -6.07
CA LYS A 246 -17.03 9.72 -5.30
C LYS A 246 -16.19 8.64 -4.62
N ILE A 247 -16.77 7.98 -3.61
CA ILE A 247 -16.30 6.71 -3.07
C ILE A 247 -17.39 5.68 -3.35
N GLY A 248 -17.10 4.74 -4.26
CA GLY A 248 -17.99 3.64 -4.58
C GLY A 248 -17.78 2.47 -3.63
N ARG A 249 -18.78 1.63 -3.43
CA ARG A 249 -18.74 0.43 -2.59
C ARG A 249 -19.00 -0.82 -3.42
N ARG A 250 -18.24 -1.87 -3.12
CA ARG A 250 -18.46 -3.23 -3.63
C ARG A 250 -18.38 -4.23 -2.49
N ASP A 251 -19.10 -5.33 -2.66
CA ASP A 251 -18.97 -6.48 -1.79
C ASP A 251 -17.61 -7.18 -2.01
N ASN A 252 -17.25 -8.09 -1.10
CA ASN A 252 -16.00 -8.83 -1.20
C ASN A 252 -15.94 -9.67 -2.48
N ALA A 253 -14.79 -9.66 -3.13
CA ALA A 253 -14.55 -10.42 -4.34
C ALA A 253 -13.10 -10.90 -4.39
N ARG A 254 -12.88 -12.08 -5.02
CA ARG A 254 -11.53 -12.64 -5.22
C ARG A 254 -10.86 -11.99 -6.44
N ASN A 255 -10.54 -10.72 -6.32
CA ASN A 255 -10.01 -9.90 -7.42
C ASN A 255 -8.78 -9.06 -7.04
N SER A 256 -8.20 -9.23 -5.87
CA SER A 256 -6.87 -8.75 -5.46
C SER A 256 -6.49 -9.34 -4.09
N ASP A 257 -5.31 -9.04 -3.58
CA ASP A 257 -4.64 -9.64 -2.43
C ASP A 257 -5.37 -9.53 -1.09
N HIS A 258 -6.31 -8.60 -0.94
CA HIS A 258 -7.14 -8.48 0.27
C HIS A 258 -7.98 -9.74 0.53
N TYR A 259 -8.28 -10.52 -0.51
CA TYR A 259 -9.31 -11.57 -0.45
C TYR A 259 -9.05 -12.63 0.62
N TYR A 260 -7.89 -13.28 0.59
CA TYR A 260 -7.56 -14.29 1.59
C TYR A 260 -7.38 -13.69 2.98
N LEU A 261 -6.81 -12.50 3.07
CA LEU A 261 -6.55 -11.81 4.34
C LEU A 261 -7.84 -11.29 4.98
N SER A 262 -8.89 -11.01 4.18
CA SER A 262 -10.20 -10.59 4.67
C SER A 262 -10.95 -11.67 5.48
N GLN A 263 -10.47 -12.92 5.43
CA GLN A 263 -10.98 -14.01 6.24
C GLN A 263 -10.38 -14.02 7.65
N GLU A 264 -9.26 -13.33 7.84
CA GLU A 264 -8.47 -13.32 9.06
C GLU A 264 -8.53 -11.99 9.82
N CYS A 265 -8.81 -10.88 9.11
CA CYS A 265 -8.86 -9.54 9.69
C CYS A 265 -9.76 -8.59 8.85
N PRO A 266 -10.18 -7.42 9.40
CA PRO A 266 -10.83 -6.38 8.61
C PRO A 266 -9.91 -5.94 7.47
N ALA A 267 -10.30 -6.19 6.21
CA ALA A 267 -9.49 -5.88 5.04
C ALA A 267 -10.36 -5.24 3.94
N ILE A 268 -9.89 -4.13 3.40
CA ILE A 268 -10.50 -3.45 2.26
C ILE A 268 -9.49 -3.39 1.10
N PHE A 269 -10.02 -3.30 -0.12
CA PHE A 269 -9.23 -3.04 -1.31
C PHE A 269 -9.70 -1.75 -1.96
N ILE A 270 -8.76 -0.84 -2.26
CA ILE A 270 -9.04 0.47 -2.86
C ILE A 270 -8.36 0.55 -4.22
N TYR A 271 -9.13 0.95 -5.24
CA TYR A 271 -8.63 1.27 -6.57
C TYR A 271 -9.29 2.54 -7.12
N THR A 272 -8.66 3.15 -8.12
CA THR A 272 -9.17 4.37 -8.76
C THR A 272 -10.21 4.08 -9.83
N LEU A 273 -11.12 5.03 -10.04
CA LEU A 273 -12.15 5.01 -11.08
C LEU A 273 -11.89 6.11 -12.09
N GLY A 274 -12.10 5.79 -13.38
CA GLY A 274 -11.86 6.74 -14.47
C GLY A 274 -10.38 7.03 -14.71
N GLY A 275 -10.09 7.59 -15.84
CA GLY A 275 -8.74 7.92 -16.28
C GLY A 275 -8.30 7.12 -17.51
N PRO A 276 -7.20 7.55 -18.15
CA PRO A 276 -6.67 6.85 -19.31
C PRO A 276 -5.99 5.56 -18.83
N PHE A 277 -6.74 4.47 -18.80
CA PHE A 277 -6.17 3.15 -18.63
C PHE A 277 -5.65 2.70 -19.99
N GLY A 278 -4.34 2.78 -20.18
CA GLY A 278 -3.68 2.29 -21.37
C GLY A 278 -3.67 0.77 -21.43
N GLY A 279 -4.83 0.13 -21.46
CA GLY A 279 -4.95 -1.29 -21.65
C GLY A 279 -4.54 -2.15 -20.45
N TYR A 280 -5.47 -2.43 -19.56
CA TYR A 280 -5.31 -3.43 -18.51
C TYR A 280 -4.81 -4.77 -19.10
N HIS A 281 -3.76 -5.34 -18.51
CA HIS A 281 -3.11 -6.57 -18.98
C HIS A 281 -2.59 -6.49 -20.42
N SER A 282 -2.07 -5.35 -20.82
CA SER A 282 -1.51 -5.14 -22.16
C SER A 282 -0.16 -4.41 -22.12
N PRO A 283 0.63 -4.47 -23.21
CA PRO A 283 1.90 -3.75 -23.32
C PRO A 283 1.75 -2.21 -23.27
N GLU A 284 0.55 -1.68 -23.47
CA GLU A 284 0.24 -0.24 -23.44
C GLU A 284 0.09 0.31 -22.01
N ASP A 285 0.07 -0.56 -20.98
CA ASP A 285 0.09 -0.11 -19.58
C ASP A 285 1.46 0.42 -19.18
N THR A 286 1.79 1.62 -19.65
CA THR A 286 3.08 2.29 -19.48
C THR A 286 3.02 3.46 -18.49
N CYS A 287 4.19 3.90 -18.01
CA CYS A 287 4.30 5.04 -17.09
C CYS A 287 3.73 6.33 -17.66
N GLU A 288 3.82 6.54 -18.97
CA GLU A 288 3.30 7.71 -19.66
C GLU A 288 1.77 7.77 -19.59
N GLY A 289 1.10 6.62 -19.64
CA GLY A 289 -0.35 6.49 -19.50
C GLY A 289 -0.84 6.61 -18.05
N CYS A 290 0.04 6.49 -17.07
CA CYS A 290 -0.32 6.52 -15.65
C CYS A 290 -0.46 7.96 -15.13
N GLY A 291 -1.67 8.51 -15.17
CA GLY A 291 -1.99 9.84 -14.64
C GLY A 291 -1.98 9.89 -13.12
N LEU A 292 -1.34 10.90 -12.53
CA LEU A 292 -1.29 11.14 -11.08
C LEU A 292 -2.08 12.39 -10.65
N GLY A 293 -3.02 12.86 -11.48
CA GLY A 293 -3.76 14.12 -11.25
C GLY A 293 -4.48 14.15 -9.91
N ASN A 294 -5.09 13.05 -9.51
CA ASN A 294 -5.84 12.94 -8.25
C ASN A 294 -5.05 12.29 -7.11
N TYR A 295 -3.84 11.83 -7.36
CA TYR A 295 -3.01 11.10 -6.38
C TYR A 295 -2.89 11.86 -5.05
N MET A 296 -2.55 13.14 -5.08
CA MET A 296 -2.35 13.96 -3.89
C MET A 296 -3.61 14.11 -3.05
N ASN A 297 -4.76 14.22 -3.71
CA ASN A 297 -6.06 14.30 -3.04
C ASN A 297 -6.37 12.98 -2.31
N PHE A 298 -6.17 11.85 -2.98
CA PHE A 298 -6.42 10.52 -2.40
C PHE A 298 -5.49 10.23 -1.23
N MET A 299 -4.22 10.60 -1.34
CA MET A 299 -3.26 10.44 -0.25
C MET A 299 -3.57 11.37 0.92
N THR A 300 -4.11 12.57 0.67
CA THR A 300 -4.56 13.48 1.72
C THR A 300 -5.80 12.91 2.44
N LEU A 301 -6.75 12.33 1.69
CA LEU A 301 -7.89 11.62 2.27
C LEU A 301 -7.42 10.46 3.15
N LEU A 302 -6.49 9.62 2.65
CA LEU A 302 -5.97 8.49 3.40
C LEU A 302 -5.23 8.92 4.67
N LYS A 303 -4.44 9.98 4.59
CA LYS A 303 -3.78 10.56 5.76
C LYS A 303 -4.81 11.03 6.80
N SER A 304 -5.80 11.82 6.38
CA SER A 304 -6.88 12.25 7.27
C SER A 304 -7.61 11.06 7.89
N PHE A 305 -7.85 10.02 7.11
CA PHE A 305 -8.45 8.78 7.60
C PHE A 305 -7.61 8.12 8.70
N LEU A 306 -6.29 8.00 8.52
CA LEU A 306 -5.39 7.41 9.52
C LEU A 306 -5.33 8.22 10.82
N GLU A 307 -5.47 9.54 10.73
CA GLU A 307 -5.51 10.43 11.89
C GLU A 307 -6.79 10.27 12.73
N HIS A 308 -7.87 9.72 12.15
CA HIS A 308 -9.15 9.50 12.81
C HIS A 308 -9.36 8.04 13.29
N LEU A 309 -8.41 7.13 13.02
CA LEU A 309 -8.46 5.74 13.51
C LEU A 309 -8.01 5.65 14.97
#